data_862f2a8de7eb0e185f5dfe71f38824cc
#
_entry.id   862f2a8de7eb0e185f5dfe71f38824cc
#
_cell.length_a   1.000
_cell.length_b   1.000
_cell.length_c   1.000
_cell.angle_alpha   90.00
_cell.angle_beta   90.00
_cell.angle_gamma   90.00
#
_symmetry.space_group_name_H-M   'P 1'
#
loop_
_entity.id
_entity.type
_entity.pdbx_description
1 polymer ?
#
loop_
_entity_poly.entity_id
_entity_poly.type
_entity_poly.pdbx_seq_one_letter_code
_entity_poly.pdbx_strand_id
1 'polypeptide(L)'
;MRIGVPRETLEGERRVALVPDAVGRLVKAGVEVAVEPGAGLGAFVSDEAYAKAGARLAAAEEIWSRSDLVTKVRRPSDAEIARLHDEGAAVVALVGAGPNEAFLARLNEHKAAFLALERVPRITRAQSMDVLSSQATVAGYKAVLLGACELPRLLPMLTTAAGTLAPSRVFVLGAGVAGLQAIATAKRLGAVVSAFDIRAAAAEQVKSLGATFVSGELASAEAQTKGGYAKAQTAEERSRTLAAISEHLPSVDLVIGTAQIPGKPAPELITGAMLQRMRPGSVVVDLAAETGGNCAVTRPGERIEVDQVVVLGPLNLAASAPIHASQMFSR
;
A
#
# COMPACT_ATOMS: atom_id res chain seq x y z
N MET A 1 2.66 -22.94 -22.65
CA MET A 1 3.00 -22.25 -21.39
C MET A 1 1.84 -22.46 -20.42
N ARG A 2 2.18 -22.91 -19.20
CA ARG A 2 1.22 -23.11 -18.12
C ARG A 2 1.50 -22.07 -17.02
N ILE A 3 0.48 -21.33 -16.62
CA ILE A 3 0.52 -20.39 -15.49
C ILE A 3 -0.17 -21.01 -14.29
N GLY A 4 0.51 -21.02 -13.15
CA GLY A 4 0.00 -21.49 -11.87
C GLY A 4 -0.41 -20.34 -10.95
N VAL A 5 -1.57 -20.46 -10.32
CA VAL A 5 -2.09 -19.51 -9.33
C VAL A 5 -2.32 -20.26 -8.02
N PRO A 6 -1.33 -20.32 -7.13
CA PRO A 6 -1.50 -20.93 -5.81
C PRO A 6 -2.28 -20.02 -4.88
N ARG A 7 -2.72 -20.55 -3.74
CA ARG A 7 -3.27 -19.77 -2.63
C ARG A 7 -2.18 -18.92 -2.00
N GLU A 8 -2.57 -17.75 -1.51
CA GLU A 8 -1.69 -16.97 -0.63
C GLU A 8 -1.66 -17.60 0.76
N THR A 9 -0.45 -17.76 1.29
CA THR A 9 -0.22 -18.44 2.59
C THR A 9 0.14 -17.47 3.72
N LEU A 10 0.44 -16.19 3.39
CA LEU A 10 0.74 -15.18 4.39
C LEU A 10 -0.52 -14.82 5.17
N GLU A 11 -0.42 -14.82 6.48
CA GLU A 11 -1.52 -14.40 7.36
C GLU A 11 -2.01 -12.98 7.02
N GLY A 12 -3.33 -12.81 6.96
CA GLY A 12 -3.96 -11.54 6.59
C GLY A 12 -3.93 -11.22 5.09
N GLU A 13 -3.28 -12.03 4.22
CA GLU A 13 -3.37 -11.86 2.77
C GLU A 13 -4.68 -12.46 2.26
N ARG A 14 -5.49 -11.63 1.64
CA ARG A 14 -6.81 -12.01 1.12
C ARG A 14 -6.92 -11.83 -0.39
N ARG A 15 -5.94 -11.21 -1.01
CA ARG A 15 -5.91 -11.00 -2.46
C ARG A 15 -5.54 -12.29 -3.18
N VAL A 16 -5.81 -12.32 -4.47
CA VAL A 16 -5.34 -13.35 -5.39
C VAL A 16 -4.67 -12.67 -6.59
N ALA A 17 -3.63 -13.30 -7.12
CA ALA A 17 -2.83 -12.70 -8.19
C ALA A 17 -3.59 -12.56 -9.51
N LEU A 18 -4.41 -13.55 -9.87
CA LEU A 18 -5.26 -13.51 -11.08
C LEU A 18 -6.73 -13.69 -10.71
N VAL A 19 -7.57 -12.77 -11.17
CA VAL A 19 -9.04 -12.90 -11.10
C VAL A 19 -9.58 -13.56 -12.37
N PRO A 20 -10.83 -14.11 -12.38
CA PRO A 20 -11.39 -14.82 -13.53
C PRO A 20 -11.32 -14.05 -14.85
N ASP A 21 -11.53 -12.74 -14.85
CA ASP A 21 -11.43 -11.91 -16.06
C ASP A 21 -10.03 -11.93 -16.68
N ALA A 22 -8.99 -11.90 -15.87
CA ALA A 22 -7.61 -12.00 -16.33
C ALA A 22 -7.32 -13.42 -16.83
N VAL A 23 -7.77 -14.44 -16.11
CA VAL A 23 -7.67 -15.85 -16.51
C VAL A 23 -8.33 -16.05 -17.87
N GLY A 24 -9.56 -15.56 -18.08
CA GLY A 24 -10.26 -15.70 -19.36
C GLY A 24 -9.53 -15.05 -20.54
N ARG A 25 -8.81 -13.95 -20.30
CA ARG A 25 -7.96 -13.33 -21.34
C ARG A 25 -6.75 -14.18 -21.67
N LEU A 26 -6.08 -14.75 -20.66
CA LEU A 26 -4.94 -15.63 -20.84
C LEU A 26 -5.32 -16.92 -21.57
N VAL A 27 -6.44 -17.54 -21.19
CA VAL A 27 -6.96 -18.76 -21.83
C VAL A 27 -7.31 -18.49 -23.31
N LYS A 28 -7.96 -17.36 -23.61
CA LYS A 28 -8.24 -16.94 -24.99
C LYS A 28 -6.96 -16.69 -25.82
N ALA A 29 -5.87 -16.34 -25.17
CA ALA A 29 -4.57 -16.18 -25.80
C ALA A 29 -3.79 -17.52 -25.93
N GLY A 30 -4.41 -18.66 -25.61
CA GLY A 30 -3.80 -19.98 -25.72
C GLY A 30 -2.90 -20.39 -24.55
N VAL A 31 -3.01 -19.70 -23.41
CA VAL A 31 -2.27 -20.04 -22.20
C VAL A 31 -3.09 -20.97 -21.32
N GLU A 32 -2.50 -22.06 -20.85
CA GLU A 32 -3.11 -22.93 -19.84
C GLU A 32 -2.97 -22.25 -18.46
N VAL A 33 -4.10 -22.09 -17.74
CA VAL A 33 -4.09 -21.53 -16.39
C VAL A 33 -4.59 -22.58 -15.40
N ALA A 34 -3.76 -22.90 -14.41
CA ALA A 34 -4.08 -23.81 -13.31
C ALA A 34 -4.23 -22.99 -12.02
N VAL A 35 -5.34 -23.16 -11.30
CA VAL A 35 -5.65 -22.43 -10.07
C VAL A 35 -5.82 -23.42 -8.92
N GLU A 36 -5.19 -23.15 -7.79
CA GLU A 36 -5.38 -23.96 -6.59
C GLU A 36 -6.80 -23.76 -6.05
N PRO A 37 -7.54 -24.86 -5.73
CA PRO A 37 -8.86 -24.75 -5.11
C PRO A 37 -8.85 -23.83 -3.89
N GLY A 38 -9.77 -22.87 -3.86
CA GLY A 38 -9.87 -21.89 -2.80
C GLY A 38 -8.91 -20.70 -2.91
N ALA A 39 -8.07 -20.59 -3.94
CA ALA A 39 -7.14 -19.47 -4.11
C ALA A 39 -7.83 -18.10 -4.15
N GLY A 40 -9.04 -18.03 -4.69
CA GLY A 40 -9.83 -16.81 -4.79
C GLY A 40 -10.74 -16.51 -3.60
N LEU A 41 -10.90 -17.41 -2.65
CA LEU A 41 -11.92 -17.27 -1.58
C LEU A 41 -11.71 -16.02 -0.72
N GLY A 42 -10.47 -15.67 -0.44
CA GLY A 42 -10.14 -14.43 0.30
C GLY A 42 -10.61 -13.16 -0.42
N ALA A 43 -10.68 -13.19 -1.73
CA ALA A 43 -11.18 -12.13 -2.61
C ALA A 43 -12.65 -12.34 -3.04
N PHE A 44 -13.38 -13.27 -2.42
CA PHE A 44 -14.76 -13.62 -2.72
C PHE A 44 -14.97 -14.14 -4.16
N VAL A 45 -13.98 -14.83 -4.70
CA VAL A 45 -14.01 -15.50 -6.00
C VAL A 45 -14.09 -17.00 -5.78
N SER A 46 -15.12 -17.65 -6.34
CA SER A 46 -15.31 -19.10 -6.20
C SER A 46 -14.50 -19.89 -7.24
N ASP A 47 -14.26 -21.16 -6.95
CA ASP A 47 -13.59 -22.09 -7.86
C ASP A 47 -14.39 -22.27 -9.17
N GLU A 48 -15.72 -22.24 -9.10
CA GLU A 48 -16.59 -22.33 -10.29
C GLU A 48 -16.41 -21.11 -11.21
N ALA A 49 -16.14 -19.93 -10.65
CA ALA A 49 -15.87 -18.72 -11.44
C ALA A 49 -14.56 -18.87 -12.24
N TYR A 50 -13.54 -19.49 -11.66
CA TYR A 50 -12.30 -19.81 -12.36
C TYR A 50 -12.52 -20.88 -13.43
N ALA A 51 -13.25 -21.95 -13.13
CA ALA A 51 -13.58 -22.98 -14.10
C ALA A 51 -14.36 -22.41 -15.30
N LYS A 52 -15.35 -21.54 -15.08
CA LYS A 52 -16.08 -20.82 -16.14
C LYS A 52 -15.19 -19.92 -16.99
N ALA A 53 -14.14 -19.35 -16.40
CA ALA A 53 -13.15 -18.56 -17.12
C ALA A 53 -12.17 -19.41 -17.95
N GLY A 54 -12.23 -20.74 -17.82
CA GLY A 54 -11.39 -21.69 -18.55
C GLY A 54 -10.14 -22.14 -17.79
N ALA A 55 -10.02 -21.82 -16.50
CA ALA A 55 -8.96 -22.37 -15.67
C ALA A 55 -9.23 -23.83 -15.31
N ARG A 56 -8.15 -24.59 -15.15
CA ARG A 56 -8.17 -25.91 -14.56
C ARG A 56 -7.89 -25.80 -13.05
N LEU A 57 -8.68 -26.45 -12.22
CA LEU A 57 -8.37 -26.57 -10.80
C LEU A 57 -7.32 -27.67 -10.60
N ALA A 58 -6.28 -27.37 -9.83
CA ALA A 58 -5.16 -28.27 -9.57
C ALA A 58 -4.66 -28.14 -8.13
N ALA A 59 -4.16 -29.24 -7.57
CA ALA A 59 -3.57 -29.24 -6.24
C ALA A 59 -2.31 -28.36 -6.18
N ALA A 60 -2.01 -27.80 -5.01
CA ALA A 60 -0.82 -26.95 -4.80
C ALA A 60 0.45 -27.60 -5.32
N GLU A 61 0.66 -28.90 -5.02
CA GLU A 61 1.82 -29.65 -5.49
C GLU A 61 1.98 -29.60 -7.01
N GLU A 62 0.89 -29.81 -7.73
CA GLU A 62 0.91 -29.76 -9.20
C GLU A 62 1.18 -28.35 -9.73
N ILE A 63 0.63 -27.32 -9.07
CA ILE A 63 0.86 -25.92 -9.46
C ILE A 63 2.34 -25.58 -9.38
N TRP A 64 2.98 -25.91 -8.28
CA TRP A 64 4.40 -25.60 -8.08
C TRP A 64 5.33 -26.45 -8.93
N SER A 65 5.03 -27.75 -9.10
CA SER A 65 5.92 -28.69 -9.81
C SER A 65 5.74 -28.74 -11.33
N ARG A 66 4.66 -28.13 -11.89
CA ARG A 66 4.38 -28.26 -13.33
C ARG A 66 4.08 -26.94 -14.05
N SER A 67 4.11 -25.81 -13.36
CA SER A 67 3.87 -24.51 -14.02
C SER A 67 5.16 -23.93 -14.56
N ASP A 68 5.13 -23.43 -15.79
CA ASP A 68 6.24 -22.65 -16.37
C ASP A 68 6.38 -21.29 -15.66
N LEU A 69 5.24 -20.75 -15.19
CA LEU A 69 5.14 -19.47 -14.49
C LEU A 69 4.19 -19.60 -13.30
N VAL A 70 4.64 -19.30 -12.09
CA VAL A 70 3.80 -19.17 -10.91
C VAL A 70 3.58 -17.69 -10.59
N THR A 71 2.33 -17.30 -10.41
CA THR A 71 1.99 -15.90 -10.05
C THR A 71 1.35 -15.82 -8.68
N LYS A 72 1.91 -14.96 -7.83
CA LYS A 72 1.45 -14.66 -6.47
C LYS A 72 1.38 -13.17 -6.21
N VAL A 73 0.64 -12.78 -5.19
CA VAL A 73 0.68 -11.41 -4.68
C VAL A 73 1.92 -11.19 -3.82
N ARG A 74 2.18 -12.12 -2.91
CA ARG A 74 3.32 -12.05 -1.98
C ARG A 74 4.43 -13.02 -2.37
N ARG A 75 5.64 -12.70 -1.94
CA ARG A 75 6.81 -13.58 -2.07
C ARG A 75 6.46 -15.00 -1.59
N PRO A 76 6.84 -16.03 -2.36
CA PRO A 76 6.66 -17.40 -1.90
C PRO A 76 7.50 -17.68 -0.65
N SER A 77 6.99 -18.57 0.18
CA SER A 77 7.73 -19.14 1.31
C SER A 77 8.81 -20.12 0.83
N ASP A 78 9.75 -20.43 1.70
CA ASP A 78 10.78 -21.43 1.42
C ASP A 78 10.18 -22.81 1.07
N ALA A 79 9.09 -23.19 1.75
CA ALA A 79 8.38 -24.45 1.50
C ALA A 79 7.67 -24.46 0.13
N GLU A 80 7.25 -23.31 -0.37
CA GLU A 80 6.67 -23.17 -1.72
C GLU A 80 7.75 -23.24 -2.78
N ILE A 81 8.89 -22.56 -2.58
CA ILE A 81 10.04 -22.60 -3.51
C ILE A 81 10.56 -24.03 -3.65
N ALA A 82 10.66 -24.79 -2.55
CA ALA A 82 11.13 -26.17 -2.55
C ALA A 82 10.27 -27.14 -3.39
N ARG A 83 9.10 -26.71 -3.86
CA ARG A 83 8.23 -27.49 -4.75
C ARG A 83 8.38 -27.13 -6.23
N LEU A 84 9.16 -26.08 -6.54
CA LEU A 84 9.41 -25.72 -7.93
C LEU A 84 10.16 -26.85 -8.64
N HIS A 85 9.85 -27.07 -9.92
CA HIS A 85 10.64 -28.01 -10.72
C HIS A 85 11.99 -27.39 -11.11
N ASP A 86 13.00 -28.24 -11.31
CA ASP A 86 14.39 -27.83 -11.55
C ASP A 86 14.69 -27.41 -13.00
N GLU A 87 13.69 -27.31 -13.84
CA GLU A 87 13.81 -27.04 -15.28
C GLU A 87 13.65 -25.55 -15.64
N GLY A 88 13.70 -24.65 -14.63
CA GLY A 88 13.71 -23.21 -14.88
C GLY A 88 12.35 -22.53 -14.82
N ALA A 89 11.53 -22.85 -13.81
CA ALA A 89 10.26 -22.14 -13.54
C ALA A 89 10.48 -20.65 -13.30
N ALA A 90 9.48 -19.84 -13.64
CA ALA A 90 9.47 -18.42 -13.28
C ALA A 90 8.43 -18.14 -12.20
N VAL A 91 8.73 -17.19 -11.30
CA VAL A 91 7.79 -16.70 -10.29
C VAL A 91 7.61 -15.20 -10.46
N VAL A 92 6.37 -14.74 -10.50
CA VAL A 92 6.01 -13.32 -10.54
C VAL A 92 5.29 -12.96 -9.24
N ALA A 93 5.86 -12.06 -8.44
CA ALA A 93 5.25 -11.61 -7.18
C ALA A 93 5.90 -10.32 -6.68
N LEU A 94 5.32 -9.75 -5.61
CA LEU A 94 5.98 -8.73 -4.79
C LEU A 94 7.02 -9.40 -3.87
N VAL A 95 8.24 -8.88 -3.84
CA VAL A 95 9.30 -9.36 -2.92
C VAL A 95 9.10 -8.80 -1.50
N GLY A 96 8.56 -7.59 -1.38
CA GLY A 96 8.45 -6.87 -0.11
C GLY A 96 9.73 -6.10 0.23
N ALA A 97 10.15 -6.11 1.49
CA ALA A 97 11.25 -5.29 2.02
C ALA A 97 12.66 -5.60 1.45
N GLY A 98 12.73 -6.22 0.30
CA GLY A 98 13.94 -6.54 -0.44
C GLY A 98 14.26 -8.04 -0.42
N PRO A 99 14.97 -8.52 -1.47
CA PRO A 99 15.45 -9.88 -1.51
C PRO A 99 16.54 -10.03 -0.45
N ASN A 100 16.45 -11.07 0.36
CA ASN A 100 17.58 -11.50 1.16
C ASN A 100 18.39 -12.54 0.40
N GLU A 101 19.67 -12.68 0.75
CA GLU A 101 20.58 -13.60 0.08
C GLU A 101 20.08 -15.06 0.14
N ALA A 102 19.48 -15.46 1.25
CA ALA A 102 18.93 -16.79 1.43
C ALA A 102 17.78 -17.08 0.45
N PHE A 103 16.87 -16.12 0.23
CA PHE A 103 15.80 -16.26 -0.77
C PHE A 103 16.34 -16.41 -2.19
N LEU A 104 17.33 -15.60 -2.55
CA LEU A 104 17.96 -15.68 -3.87
C LEU A 104 18.74 -17.00 -4.05
N ALA A 105 19.44 -17.48 -3.02
CA ALA A 105 20.13 -18.76 -3.05
C ALA A 105 19.17 -19.93 -3.32
N ARG A 106 18.02 -19.96 -2.64
CA ARG A 106 17.00 -20.99 -2.88
C ARG A 106 16.41 -20.97 -4.29
N LEU A 107 16.14 -19.78 -4.83
CA LEU A 107 15.72 -19.67 -6.23
C LEU A 107 16.76 -20.21 -7.20
N ASN A 108 18.05 -19.92 -6.94
CA ASN A 108 19.15 -20.41 -7.75
C ASN A 108 19.31 -21.94 -7.69
N GLU A 109 19.06 -22.57 -6.52
CA GLU A 109 19.06 -24.03 -6.38
C GLU A 109 18.07 -24.69 -7.36
N HIS A 110 16.91 -24.09 -7.57
CA HIS A 110 15.88 -24.55 -8.52
C HIS A 110 16.04 -23.94 -9.93
N LYS A 111 17.12 -23.19 -10.20
CA LYS A 111 17.31 -22.45 -11.48
C LYS A 111 16.09 -21.59 -11.84
N ALA A 112 15.35 -21.13 -10.84
CA ALA A 112 14.12 -20.38 -11.03
C ALA A 112 14.38 -18.90 -11.28
N ALA A 113 13.64 -18.31 -12.23
CA ALA A 113 13.63 -16.86 -12.43
C ALA A 113 12.61 -16.21 -11.48
N PHE A 114 12.94 -15.03 -10.93
CA PHE A 114 12.01 -14.24 -10.15
C PHE A 114 11.80 -12.85 -10.77
N LEU A 115 10.54 -12.56 -11.12
CA LEU A 115 10.15 -11.24 -11.64
C LEU A 115 9.48 -10.45 -10.50
N ALA A 116 10.29 -9.59 -9.87
CA ALA A 116 9.83 -8.74 -8.79
C ALA A 116 8.99 -7.58 -9.35
N LEU A 117 7.70 -7.57 -9.04
CA LEU A 117 6.75 -6.57 -9.58
C LEU A 117 7.09 -5.14 -9.15
N GLU A 118 7.69 -4.94 -7.99
CA GLU A 118 8.18 -3.62 -7.57
C GLU A 118 9.39 -3.10 -8.36
N ARG A 119 10.02 -3.93 -9.20
CA ARG A 119 11.12 -3.55 -10.09
C ARG A 119 10.64 -3.13 -11.48
N VAL A 120 9.35 -3.23 -11.76
CA VAL A 120 8.78 -2.71 -13.00
C VAL A 120 9.11 -1.21 -13.11
N PRO A 121 9.73 -0.76 -14.23
CA PRO A 121 10.17 0.62 -14.36
C PRO A 121 8.98 1.58 -14.42
N ARG A 122 9.08 2.73 -13.74
CA ARG A 122 8.03 3.76 -13.74
C ARG A 122 8.12 4.65 -14.98
N ILE A 123 7.78 4.07 -16.12
CA ILE A 123 7.69 4.76 -17.43
C ILE A 123 6.27 4.62 -17.97
N THR A 124 5.87 5.49 -18.87
CA THR A 124 4.50 5.55 -19.42
C THR A 124 4.02 4.21 -19.96
N ARG A 125 4.87 3.45 -20.66
CA ARG A 125 4.54 2.14 -21.22
C ARG A 125 4.26 1.06 -20.15
N ALA A 126 4.81 1.21 -18.95
CA ALA A 126 4.70 0.24 -17.86
C ALA A 126 3.67 0.63 -16.80
N GLN A 127 2.98 1.78 -16.94
CA GLN A 127 2.01 2.24 -15.93
C GLN A 127 0.89 1.23 -15.64
N SER A 128 0.43 0.48 -16.65
CA SER A 128 -0.58 -0.56 -16.47
C SER A 128 -0.10 -1.75 -15.66
N MET A 129 1.22 -1.93 -15.52
CA MET A 129 1.87 -2.99 -14.73
C MET A 129 2.33 -2.50 -13.35
N ASP A 130 2.09 -1.23 -12.99
CA ASP A 130 2.51 -0.66 -11.69
C ASP A 130 1.57 -1.11 -10.57
N VAL A 131 1.82 -2.32 -10.07
CA VAL A 131 1.05 -2.89 -8.96
C VAL A 131 1.25 -2.11 -7.65
N LEU A 132 2.42 -1.48 -7.46
CA LEU A 132 2.66 -0.66 -6.26
C LEU A 132 1.68 0.52 -6.21
N SER A 133 1.52 1.22 -7.33
CA SER A 133 0.57 2.34 -7.42
C SER A 133 -0.87 1.88 -7.25
N SER A 134 -1.25 0.76 -7.88
CA SER A 134 -2.61 0.24 -7.75
C SER A 134 -2.94 -0.16 -6.31
N GLN A 135 -2.04 -0.81 -5.61
CA GLN A 135 -2.23 -1.22 -4.22
C GLN A 135 -2.14 -0.03 -3.25
N ALA A 136 -1.25 0.93 -3.50
CA ALA A 136 -1.15 2.16 -2.73
C ALA A 136 -2.45 3.00 -2.80
N THR A 137 -3.12 3.03 -3.95
CA THR A 137 -4.44 3.66 -4.10
C THR A 137 -5.47 3.04 -3.14
N VAL A 138 -5.54 1.72 -3.09
CA VAL A 138 -6.46 1.02 -2.17
C VAL A 138 -6.10 1.30 -0.72
N ALA A 139 -4.82 1.26 -0.37
CA ALA A 139 -4.34 1.53 0.98
C ALA A 139 -4.67 2.96 1.43
N GLY A 140 -4.43 3.97 0.58
CA GLY A 140 -4.75 5.38 0.89
C GLY A 140 -6.25 5.61 1.12
N TYR A 141 -7.11 4.98 0.32
CA TYR A 141 -8.56 5.02 0.53
C TYR A 141 -8.95 4.40 1.89
N LYS A 142 -8.45 3.20 2.16
CA LYS A 142 -8.78 2.46 3.40
C LYS A 142 -8.23 3.13 4.65
N ALA A 143 -7.07 3.81 4.56
CA ALA A 143 -6.49 4.53 5.69
C ALA A 143 -7.41 5.64 6.21
N VAL A 144 -8.02 6.41 5.31
CA VAL A 144 -8.97 7.46 5.70
C VAL A 144 -10.20 6.87 6.37
N LEU A 145 -10.75 5.77 5.84
CA LEU A 145 -11.91 5.12 6.44
C LEU A 145 -11.58 4.54 7.81
N LEU A 146 -10.41 3.91 7.96
CA LEU A 146 -9.94 3.39 9.23
C LEU A 146 -9.80 4.51 10.27
N GLY A 147 -9.14 5.61 9.90
CA GLY A 147 -9.00 6.77 10.77
C GLY A 147 -10.34 7.43 11.10
N ALA A 148 -11.27 7.50 10.15
CA ALA A 148 -12.59 8.04 10.37
C ALA A 148 -13.43 7.21 11.36
N CYS A 149 -13.26 5.88 11.36
CA CYS A 149 -13.94 4.99 12.32
C CYS A 149 -13.40 5.15 13.75
N GLU A 150 -12.11 5.42 13.92
CA GLU A 150 -11.49 5.64 15.23
C GLU A 150 -11.70 7.06 15.76
N LEU A 151 -11.87 8.03 14.86
CA LEU A 151 -12.00 9.43 15.23
C LEU A 151 -13.32 9.71 15.97
N PRO A 152 -13.31 10.29 17.20
CA PRO A 152 -14.52 10.62 17.93
C PRO A 152 -15.20 11.89 17.41
N ARG A 153 -15.00 12.23 16.13
CA ARG A 153 -15.52 13.42 15.45
C ARG A 153 -16.02 13.05 14.06
N LEU A 154 -16.99 13.79 13.55
CA LEU A 154 -17.45 13.65 12.17
C LEU A 154 -16.48 14.33 11.20
N LEU A 155 -16.24 13.74 10.04
CA LEU A 155 -15.41 14.36 9.02
C LEU A 155 -16.06 15.58 8.36
N PRO A 156 -17.36 15.54 7.93
CA PRO A 156 -18.00 16.67 7.28
C PRO A 156 -18.47 17.75 8.27
N MET A 157 -18.64 18.94 7.75
CA MET A 157 -19.50 19.92 8.39
C MET A 157 -20.94 19.41 8.40
N LEU A 158 -21.61 19.54 9.53
CA LEU A 158 -23.00 19.14 9.67
C LEU A 158 -23.80 20.27 10.29
N THR A 159 -24.90 20.67 9.65
CA THR A 159 -25.85 21.67 10.19
C THR A 159 -27.15 20.98 10.50
N THR A 160 -27.59 21.09 11.75
CA THR A 160 -28.86 20.55 12.26
C THR A 160 -29.61 21.62 13.02
N ALA A 161 -30.87 21.34 13.42
CA ALA A 161 -31.64 22.21 14.31
C ALA A 161 -30.93 22.47 15.67
N ALA A 162 -30.03 21.56 16.09
CA ALA A 162 -29.22 21.68 17.32
C ALA A 162 -27.95 22.53 17.14
N GLY A 163 -27.64 22.99 15.92
CA GLY A 163 -26.48 23.80 15.61
C GLY A 163 -25.59 23.24 14.49
N THR A 164 -24.47 23.90 14.29
CA THR A 164 -23.49 23.53 13.25
C THR A 164 -22.23 22.92 13.88
N LEU A 165 -21.86 21.73 13.43
CA LEU A 165 -20.61 21.06 13.75
C LEU A 165 -19.56 21.41 12.68
N ALA A 166 -18.39 21.87 13.11
CA ALA A 166 -17.28 22.14 12.21
C ALA A 166 -16.70 20.83 11.64
N PRO A 167 -16.19 20.82 10.39
CA PRO A 167 -15.55 19.66 9.80
C PRO A 167 -14.24 19.33 10.49
N SER A 168 -13.88 18.05 10.53
CA SER A 168 -12.56 17.61 11.00
C SER A 168 -11.45 18.04 10.04
N ARG A 169 -10.26 18.24 10.61
CA ARG A 169 -9.06 18.60 9.89
C ARG A 169 -8.18 17.36 9.71
N VAL A 170 -7.95 17.00 8.45
CA VAL A 170 -7.12 15.85 8.07
C VAL A 170 -5.79 16.36 7.52
N PHE A 171 -4.69 15.79 8.00
CA PHE A 171 -3.35 16.09 7.55
C PHE A 171 -2.68 14.85 6.97
N VAL A 172 -2.24 14.94 5.72
CA VAL A 172 -1.59 13.83 5.01
C VAL A 172 -0.08 14.08 4.90
N LEU A 173 0.72 13.18 5.46
CA LEU A 173 2.17 13.21 5.40
C LEU A 173 2.66 12.33 4.25
N GLY A 174 3.17 12.96 3.19
CA GLY A 174 3.52 12.33 1.92
C GLY A 174 2.38 12.41 0.91
N ALA A 175 2.61 13.08 -0.22
CA ALA A 175 1.66 13.20 -1.33
C ALA A 175 2.06 12.30 -2.52
N GLY A 176 2.44 11.04 -2.23
CA GLY A 176 2.54 9.97 -3.22
C GLY A 176 1.17 9.42 -3.59
N VAL A 177 1.12 8.28 -4.30
CA VAL A 177 -0.15 7.68 -4.76
C VAL A 177 -1.12 7.43 -3.60
N ALA A 178 -0.65 6.82 -2.49
CA ALA A 178 -1.48 6.59 -1.30
C ALA A 178 -1.95 7.90 -0.67
N GLY A 179 -1.04 8.90 -0.54
CA GLY A 179 -1.37 10.20 0.04
C GLY A 179 -2.36 10.99 -0.80
N LEU A 180 -2.19 11.06 -2.11
CA LEU A 180 -3.14 11.73 -3.02
C LEU A 180 -4.52 11.07 -2.97
N GLN A 181 -4.57 9.74 -2.91
CA GLN A 181 -5.84 9.03 -2.74
C GLN A 181 -6.46 9.29 -1.36
N ALA A 182 -5.65 9.35 -0.30
CA ALA A 182 -6.13 9.73 1.03
C ALA A 182 -6.72 11.15 1.04
N ILE A 183 -6.02 12.12 0.41
CA ILE A 183 -6.52 13.49 0.24
C ILE A 183 -7.87 13.48 -0.47
N ALA A 184 -7.97 12.83 -1.63
CA ALA A 184 -9.20 12.76 -2.41
C ALA A 184 -10.35 12.12 -1.62
N THR A 185 -10.07 11.06 -0.85
CA THR A 185 -11.07 10.37 -0.03
C THR A 185 -11.54 11.23 1.13
N ALA A 186 -10.62 11.84 1.89
CA ALA A 186 -10.97 12.71 3.01
C ALA A 186 -11.78 13.95 2.55
N LYS A 187 -11.41 14.53 1.40
CA LYS A 187 -12.18 15.62 0.78
C LYS A 187 -13.60 15.21 0.42
N ARG A 188 -13.78 14.03 -0.20
CA ARG A 188 -15.12 13.49 -0.52
C ARG A 188 -15.97 13.24 0.71
N LEU A 189 -15.34 12.89 1.83
CA LEU A 189 -16.02 12.72 3.12
C LEU A 189 -16.29 14.06 3.84
N GLY A 190 -15.91 15.18 3.23
CA GLY A 190 -16.23 16.53 3.72
C GLY A 190 -15.22 17.12 4.70
N ALA A 191 -14.07 16.51 4.89
CA ALA A 191 -13.00 17.03 5.74
C ALA A 191 -12.32 18.28 5.14
N VAL A 192 -11.74 19.10 6.01
CA VAL A 192 -10.73 20.12 5.62
C VAL A 192 -9.38 19.43 5.57
N VAL A 193 -8.77 19.37 4.37
CA VAL A 193 -7.56 18.59 4.16
C VAL A 193 -6.35 19.47 3.87
N SER A 194 -5.26 19.17 4.55
CA SER A 194 -3.92 19.69 4.30
C SER A 194 -2.96 18.54 4.05
N ALA A 195 -1.85 18.82 3.34
CA ALA A 195 -0.84 17.81 3.07
C ALA A 195 0.56 18.41 3.10
N PHE A 196 1.52 17.57 3.45
CA PHE A 196 2.94 17.86 3.44
C PHE A 196 3.70 16.90 2.50
N ASP A 197 4.59 17.42 1.69
CA ASP A 197 5.57 16.65 0.92
C ASP A 197 6.81 17.51 0.68
N ILE A 198 7.99 16.90 0.62
CA ILE A 198 9.25 17.61 0.35
C ILE A 198 9.47 17.88 -1.15
N ARG A 199 8.71 17.24 -2.02
CA ARG A 199 8.81 17.39 -3.47
C ARG A 199 7.93 18.54 -3.95
N ALA A 200 8.52 19.53 -4.60
CA ALA A 200 7.77 20.66 -5.17
C ALA A 200 6.67 20.25 -6.15
N ALA A 201 6.91 19.19 -6.94
CA ALA A 201 5.94 18.65 -7.89
C ALA A 201 4.63 18.15 -7.24
N ALA A 202 4.66 17.80 -5.96
CA ALA A 202 3.47 17.38 -5.21
C ALA A 202 2.50 18.53 -4.91
N ALA A 203 2.98 19.77 -4.87
CA ALA A 203 2.18 20.94 -4.50
C ALA A 203 0.99 21.16 -5.43
N GLU A 204 1.21 21.06 -6.75
CA GLU A 204 0.16 21.23 -7.76
C GLU A 204 -0.88 20.11 -7.66
N GLN A 205 -0.42 18.86 -7.47
CA GLN A 205 -1.31 17.70 -7.31
C GLN A 205 -2.19 17.81 -6.07
N VAL A 206 -1.64 18.24 -4.94
CA VAL A 206 -2.38 18.49 -3.68
C VAL A 206 -3.43 19.58 -3.89
N LYS A 207 -3.03 20.71 -4.48
CA LYS A 207 -3.94 21.85 -4.75
C LYS A 207 -5.05 21.48 -5.74
N SER A 208 -4.77 20.67 -6.75
CA SER A 208 -5.78 20.21 -7.73
C SER A 208 -6.87 19.34 -7.10
N LEU A 209 -6.55 18.67 -5.98
CA LEU A 209 -7.53 17.91 -5.17
C LEU A 209 -8.28 18.79 -4.15
N GLY A 210 -8.06 20.11 -4.14
CA GLY A 210 -8.70 21.06 -3.26
C GLY A 210 -8.17 21.00 -1.82
N ALA A 211 -6.94 20.54 -1.61
CA ALA A 211 -6.27 20.51 -0.31
C ALA A 211 -5.21 21.62 -0.20
N THR A 212 -4.89 22.00 1.04
CA THR A 212 -3.84 22.99 1.33
C THR A 212 -2.48 22.31 1.38
N PHE A 213 -1.50 22.85 0.66
CA PHE A 213 -0.12 22.37 0.72
C PHE A 213 0.67 23.15 1.78
N VAL A 214 1.22 22.46 2.78
CA VAL A 214 1.81 23.07 4.00
C VAL A 214 3.32 23.27 3.88
N SER A 215 4.01 22.57 2.97
CA SER A 215 5.49 22.55 2.91
C SER A 215 6.14 23.91 2.55
N GLY A 216 5.42 24.80 1.89
CA GLY A 216 5.96 26.12 1.53
C GLY A 216 7.32 26.05 0.82
N GLU A 217 8.30 26.82 1.31
CA GLU A 217 9.67 26.87 0.79
C GLU A 217 10.52 25.61 1.07
N LEU A 218 10.02 24.70 1.92
CA LEU A 218 10.70 23.43 2.21
C LEU A 218 10.60 22.43 1.05
N ALA A 219 9.63 22.61 0.15
CA ALA A 219 9.47 21.76 -1.01
C ALA A 219 10.46 22.17 -2.12
N SER A 220 11.31 21.23 -2.55
CA SER A 220 12.31 21.45 -3.58
C SER A 220 12.14 20.54 -4.77
N ALA A 221 12.47 21.03 -5.96
CA ALA A 221 12.56 20.21 -7.18
C ALA A 221 13.70 19.17 -7.06
N GLU A 222 14.77 19.49 -6.31
CA GLU A 222 15.90 18.61 -6.10
C GLU A 222 15.60 17.47 -5.13
N ALA A 223 14.53 17.58 -4.32
CA ALA A 223 14.11 16.55 -3.37
C ALA A 223 13.51 15.30 -4.03
N GLN A 224 13.47 15.24 -5.37
CA GLN A 224 12.92 14.13 -6.12
C GLN A 224 14.00 13.33 -6.85
N THR A 225 13.88 11.99 -6.83
CA THR A 225 14.67 11.07 -7.65
C THR A 225 14.11 10.99 -9.07
N LYS A 226 14.90 10.45 -10.04
CA LYS A 226 14.41 10.18 -11.40
C LYS A 226 13.17 9.27 -11.45
N GLY A 227 12.97 8.43 -10.43
CA GLY A 227 11.79 7.56 -10.29
C GLY A 227 10.59 8.21 -9.58
N GLY A 228 10.62 9.51 -9.29
CA GLY A 228 9.51 10.24 -8.66
C GLY A 228 9.42 10.09 -7.15
N TYR A 229 10.37 9.40 -6.50
CA TYR A 229 10.42 9.26 -5.05
C TYR A 229 11.17 10.40 -4.38
N ALA A 230 10.85 10.63 -3.10
CA ALA A 230 11.60 11.57 -2.27
C ALA A 230 13.04 11.10 -2.07
N LYS A 231 13.99 12.03 -2.08
CA LYS A 231 15.39 11.79 -1.68
C LYS A 231 15.51 11.82 -0.16
N ALA A 232 16.60 11.24 0.35
CA ALA A 232 16.96 11.40 1.75
C ALA A 232 17.33 12.86 2.03
N GLN A 233 16.81 13.40 3.13
CA GLN A 233 17.08 14.75 3.59
C GLN A 233 18.39 14.84 4.38
N THR A 234 19.04 15.97 4.35
CA THR A 234 20.10 16.33 5.30
C THR A 234 19.52 16.52 6.70
N ALA A 235 20.37 16.53 7.73
CA ALA A 235 19.94 16.76 9.11
C ALA A 235 19.21 18.10 9.29
N GLU A 236 19.70 19.14 8.62
CA GLU A 236 19.12 20.47 8.66
C GLU A 236 17.76 20.56 7.96
N GLU A 237 17.64 19.97 6.77
CA GLU A 237 16.36 19.86 6.05
C GLU A 237 15.33 19.07 6.87
N ARG A 238 15.76 17.97 7.49
CA ARG A 238 14.91 17.19 8.39
C ARG A 238 14.43 17.99 9.57
N SER A 239 15.32 18.77 10.22
CA SER A 239 14.95 19.63 11.35
C SER A 239 13.87 20.64 10.96
N ARG A 240 14.05 21.30 9.80
CA ARG A 240 13.06 22.27 9.27
C ARG A 240 11.73 21.57 8.93
N THR A 241 11.78 20.38 8.35
CA THR A 241 10.60 19.56 8.08
C THR A 241 9.82 19.23 9.35
N LEU A 242 10.50 18.76 10.39
CA LEU A 242 9.88 18.42 11.66
C LEU A 242 9.28 19.65 12.35
N ALA A 243 9.94 20.81 12.27
CA ALA A 243 9.42 22.07 12.80
C ALA A 243 8.09 22.47 12.13
N ALA A 244 8.02 22.45 10.80
CA ALA A 244 6.82 22.79 10.04
C ALA A 244 5.64 21.83 10.34
N ILE A 245 5.92 20.52 10.41
CA ILE A 245 4.90 19.52 10.79
C ILE A 245 4.44 19.78 12.24
N SER A 246 5.38 19.99 13.18
CA SER A 246 5.08 20.24 14.59
C SER A 246 4.21 21.48 14.83
N GLU A 247 4.39 22.53 14.05
CA GLU A 247 3.56 23.73 14.11
C GLU A 247 2.13 23.47 13.64
N HIS A 248 1.93 22.58 12.66
CA HIS A 248 0.62 22.28 12.07
C HIS A 248 -0.22 21.32 12.92
N LEU A 249 0.42 20.34 13.59
CA LEU A 249 -0.24 19.23 14.30
C LEU A 249 -1.28 19.65 15.36
N PRO A 250 -1.11 20.71 16.17
CA PRO A 250 -2.12 21.11 17.17
C PRO A 250 -3.48 21.45 16.59
N SER A 251 -3.57 21.72 15.30
CA SER A 251 -4.81 22.03 14.60
C SER A 251 -5.47 20.83 13.93
N VAL A 252 -4.88 19.63 13.98
CA VAL A 252 -5.24 18.45 13.23
C VAL A 252 -6.01 17.46 14.09
N ASP A 253 -7.04 16.82 13.52
CA ASP A 253 -7.82 15.78 14.17
C ASP A 253 -7.42 14.37 13.68
N LEU A 254 -7.05 14.23 12.40
CA LEU A 254 -6.62 12.96 11.80
C LEU A 254 -5.36 13.14 10.96
N VAL A 255 -4.32 12.37 11.25
CA VAL A 255 -3.11 12.30 10.42
C VAL A 255 -3.07 10.98 9.65
N ILE A 256 -2.73 11.04 8.36
CA ILE A 256 -2.43 9.87 7.53
C ILE A 256 -0.97 9.92 7.11
N GLY A 257 -0.14 9.06 7.71
CA GLY A 257 1.27 8.88 7.36
C GLY A 257 1.42 7.96 6.14
N THR A 258 2.00 8.48 5.06
CA THR A 258 2.23 7.70 3.82
C THR A 258 3.64 7.85 3.27
N ALA A 259 4.53 8.54 3.99
CA ALA A 259 5.87 8.82 3.53
C ALA A 259 6.74 7.56 3.61
N GLN A 260 7.19 7.07 2.46
CA GLN A 260 8.05 5.91 2.35
C GLN A 260 9.19 6.18 1.37
N ILE A 261 10.35 5.59 1.64
CA ILE A 261 11.52 5.63 0.76
C ILE A 261 11.79 4.17 0.36
N PRO A 262 11.69 3.80 -0.93
CA PRO A 262 11.90 2.41 -1.36
C PRO A 262 13.24 1.84 -0.89
N GLY A 263 13.20 0.65 -0.28
CA GLY A 263 14.38 -0.06 0.22
C GLY A 263 15.07 0.55 1.42
N LYS A 264 14.45 1.54 2.09
CA LYS A 264 14.97 2.16 3.31
C LYS A 264 13.89 2.21 4.39
N PRO A 265 14.26 2.35 5.67
CA PRO A 265 13.31 2.65 6.72
C PRO A 265 12.51 3.93 6.41
N ALA A 266 11.26 3.95 6.81
CA ALA A 266 10.41 5.12 6.66
C ALA A 266 10.97 6.32 7.47
N PRO A 267 10.82 7.55 6.98
CA PRO A 267 11.23 8.73 7.74
C PRO A 267 10.30 8.93 8.94
N GLU A 268 10.86 9.10 10.11
CA GLU A 268 10.11 9.58 11.27
C GLU A 268 9.76 11.06 11.08
N LEU A 269 8.46 11.36 11.02
CA LEU A 269 7.90 12.70 10.79
C LEU A 269 7.10 13.22 11.98
N ILE A 270 6.70 12.35 12.91
CA ILE A 270 6.01 12.68 14.16
C ILE A 270 6.80 12.05 15.29
N THR A 271 7.48 12.89 16.08
CA THR A 271 8.16 12.45 17.30
C THR A 271 7.17 12.28 18.46
N GLY A 272 7.58 11.60 19.54
CA GLY A 272 6.74 11.47 20.73
C GLY A 272 6.32 12.83 21.32
N ALA A 273 7.24 13.82 21.36
CA ALA A 273 6.93 15.17 21.82
C ALA A 273 5.94 15.92 20.93
N MET A 274 5.97 15.66 19.61
CA MET A 274 5.01 16.25 18.68
C MET A 274 3.62 15.63 18.84
N LEU A 275 3.54 14.33 19.15
CA LEU A 275 2.29 13.64 19.39
C LEU A 275 1.55 14.25 20.60
N GLN A 276 2.28 14.59 21.67
CA GLN A 276 1.72 15.24 22.85
C GLN A 276 1.12 16.63 22.60
N ARG A 277 1.45 17.24 21.45
CA ARG A 277 0.87 18.53 21.04
C ARG A 277 -0.44 18.39 20.27
N MET A 278 -0.80 17.18 19.88
CA MET A 278 -2.08 16.90 19.21
C MET A 278 -3.24 17.03 20.21
N ARG A 279 -4.42 17.26 19.69
CA ARG A 279 -5.63 17.37 20.52
C ARG A 279 -6.01 16.00 21.07
N PRO A 280 -6.51 15.92 22.31
CA PRO A 280 -7.16 14.71 22.80
C PRO A 280 -8.25 14.19 21.83
N GLY A 281 -8.26 12.89 21.58
CA GLY A 281 -9.13 12.24 20.61
C GLY A 281 -8.68 12.35 19.16
N SER A 282 -7.48 12.87 18.89
CA SER A 282 -6.88 12.82 17.56
C SER A 282 -6.43 11.40 17.22
N VAL A 283 -6.33 11.11 15.90
CA VAL A 283 -5.94 9.80 15.38
C VAL A 283 -4.79 9.94 14.39
N VAL A 284 -3.83 9.03 14.45
CA VAL A 284 -2.76 8.86 13.47
C VAL A 284 -2.92 7.49 12.83
N VAL A 285 -3.04 7.41 11.51
CA VAL A 285 -2.97 6.16 10.74
C VAL A 285 -1.67 6.15 9.96
N ASP A 286 -0.79 5.24 10.28
CA ASP A 286 0.57 5.17 9.73
C ASP A 286 0.71 4.01 8.75
N LEU A 287 0.62 4.30 7.46
CA LEU A 287 0.81 3.30 6.39
C LEU A 287 2.27 2.87 6.20
N ALA A 288 3.21 3.55 6.85
CA ALA A 288 4.61 3.20 6.80
C ALA A 288 5.02 2.21 7.92
N ALA A 289 4.09 1.71 8.71
CA ALA A 289 4.34 0.85 9.87
C ALA A 289 5.24 -0.35 9.54
N GLU A 290 5.04 -1.01 8.39
CA GLU A 290 5.86 -2.16 7.95
C GLU A 290 7.35 -1.81 7.75
N THR A 291 7.68 -0.54 7.59
CA THR A 291 9.06 -0.06 7.33
C THR A 291 9.59 0.88 8.41
N GLY A 292 9.03 0.82 9.62
CA GLY A 292 9.48 1.58 10.77
C GLY A 292 8.54 2.69 11.22
N GLY A 293 7.59 3.10 10.36
CA GLY A 293 6.57 4.10 10.67
C GLY A 293 7.01 5.56 10.47
N ASN A 294 6.03 6.42 10.22
CA ASN A 294 6.21 7.88 10.20
C ASN A 294 6.02 8.51 11.58
N CYS A 295 5.45 7.80 12.55
CA CYS A 295 5.28 8.24 13.92
C CYS A 295 6.15 7.37 14.84
N ALA A 296 6.88 8.01 15.75
CA ALA A 296 7.85 7.38 16.64
C ALA A 296 7.28 6.24 17.51
N VAL A 297 5.97 6.30 17.82
CA VAL A 297 5.29 5.30 18.67
C VAL A 297 4.55 4.25 17.85
N THR A 298 4.58 4.32 16.52
CA THR A 298 3.92 3.33 15.66
C THR A 298 4.47 1.93 15.93
N ARG A 299 3.56 0.97 16.10
CA ARG A 299 3.88 -0.45 16.14
C ARG A 299 3.13 -1.19 15.04
N PRO A 300 3.85 -2.00 14.25
CA PRO A 300 3.24 -2.75 13.15
C PRO A 300 2.12 -3.67 13.65
N GLY A 301 0.93 -3.56 13.06
CA GLY A 301 -0.24 -4.37 13.39
C GLY A 301 -1.00 -3.94 14.65
N GLU A 302 -0.54 -2.93 15.38
CA GLU A 302 -1.13 -2.54 16.65
C GLU A 302 -1.94 -1.23 16.59
N ARG A 303 -2.89 -1.13 17.53
CA ARG A 303 -3.55 0.10 17.95
C ARG A 303 -2.97 0.53 19.30
N ILE A 304 -2.37 1.70 19.34
CA ILE A 304 -1.74 2.26 20.54
C ILE A 304 -2.48 3.54 20.91
N GLU A 305 -2.53 3.86 22.18
CA GLU A 305 -3.04 5.13 22.68
C GLU A 305 -1.99 5.79 23.58
N VAL A 306 -1.61 7.01 23.26
CA VAL A 306 -0.65 7.81 24.01
C VAL A 306 -1.26 9.20 24.22
N ASP A 307 -1.40 9.65 25.44
CA ASP A 307 -1.93 10.97 25.79
C ASP A 307 -3.28 11.28 25.11
N GLN A 308 -4.19 10.29 25.07
CA GLN A 308 -5.49 10.34 24.40
C GLN A 308 -5.41 10.54 22.87
N VAL A 309 -4.27 10.27 22.25
CA VAL A 309 -4.10 10.20 20.80
C VAL A 309 -3.98 8.72 20.39
N VAL A 310 -4.82 8.29 19.46
CA VAL A 310 -4.78 6.92 18.93
C VAL A 310 -3.81 6.85 17.76
N VAL A 311 -2.90 5.87 17.78
CA VAL A 311 -1.97 5.59 16.68
C VAL A 311 -2.22 4.19 16.16
N LEU A 312 -2.52 4.07 14.88
CA LEU A 312 -2.77 2.82 14.18
C LEU A 312 -1.62 2.53 13.22
N GLY A 313 -1.02 1.35 13.36
CA GLY A 313 0.02 0.84 12.46
C GLY A 313 -0.49 -0.30 11.57
N PRO A 314 -1.47 -0.09 10.66
CA PRO A 314 -2.07 -1.19 9.92
C PRO A 314 -1.05 -1.87 9.01
N LEU A 315 -1.10 -3.21 8.96
CA LEU A 315 -0.33 -4.02 8.02
C LEU A 315 -1.18 -4.36 6.81
N ASN A 316 -0.54 -4.41 5.63
CA ASN A 316 -1.16 -4.90 4.40
C ASN A 316 -2.57 -4.36 4.13
N LEU A 317 -2.77 -3.06 4.34
CA LEU A 317 -4.11 -2.45 4.35
C LEU A 317 -4.85 -2.62 3.01
N ALA A 318 -4.13 -2.78 1.89
CA ALA A 318 -4.73 -3.06 0.59
C ALA A 318 -5.51 -4.39 0.58
N ALA A 319 -5.06 -5.40 1.33
CA ALA A 319 -5.76 -6.68 1.45
C ALA A 319 -7.12 -6.59 2.18
N SER A 320 -7.40 -5.48 2.86
CA SER A 320 -8.72 -5.24 3.49
C SER A 320 -9.83 -4.89 2.50
N ALA A 321 -9.49 -4.62 1.22
CA ALA A 321 -10.44 -4.49 0.12
C ALA A 321 -10.09 -5.48 -1.00
N PRO A 322 -10.11 -6.80 -0.73
CA PRO A 322 -9.47 -7.82 -1.56
C PRO A 322 -10.07 -7.93 -2.95
N ILE A 323 -11.36 -7.67 -3.14
CA ILE A 323 -12.01 -7.72 -4.45
C ILE A 323 -11.34 -6.74 -5.41
N HIS A 324 -11.37 -5.45 -5.08
CA HIS A 324 -10.81 -4.42 -5.95
C HIS A 324 -9.28 -4.48 -6.01
N ALA A 325 -8.63 -4.78 -4.89
CA ALA A 325 -7.18 -4.94 -4.85
C ALA A 325 -6.70 -6.07 -5.77
N SER A 326 -7.38 -7.23 -5.79
CA SER A 326 -7.07 -8.32 -6.71
C SER A 326 -7.38 -7.97 -8.17
N GLN A 327 -8.52 -7.31 -8.43
CA GLN A 327 -8.86 -6.84 -9.78
C GLN A 327 -7.81 -5.88 -10.35
N MET A 328 -7.28 -4.97 -9.53
CA MET A 328 -6.25 -4.02 -9.95
C MET A 328 -4.88 -4.67 -10.06
N PHE A 329 -4.59 -5.68 -9.22
CA PHE A 329 -3.33 -6.42 -9.23
C PHE A 329 -3.22 -7.30 -10.49
N SER A 330 -4.29 -7.93 -10.91
CA SER A 330 -4.31 -8.92 -11.99
C SER A 330 -4.41 -8.32 -13.42
N ARG A 331 -4.29 -7.00 -13.55
CA ARG A 331 -4.29 -6.29 -14.85
C ARG A 331 -2.91 -6.25 -15.47
#